data_9acb1a173a48d48d2f222f24de8905e5
#
_entry.id   9acb1a173a48d48d2f222f24de8905e5
#
_cell.length_a   1.000
_cell.length_b   1.000
_cell.length_c   1.000
_cell.angle_alpha   90.00
_cell.angle_beta   90.00
_cell.angle_gamma   90.00
#
_symmetry.space_group_name_H-M   'P 1'
#
loop_
_entity.id
_entity.type
_entity.pdbx_description
1 polymer ?
#
loop_
_entity_poly.entity_id
_entity_poly.type
_entity_poly.pdbx_seq_one_letter_code
_entity_poly.pdbx_strand_id
1 'polypeptide(L)'
;MPEKYKAEDLLEAMKQLIKPGEKIFLPRAKVARSVLPDGLAEAGCTVDVAEAYQTVCDVENKEKLKELLIRKEVDIITFTSSSTVHNLIGQIEGKTELLENVSLACIGPITADACREYHLNPDIISDVFTIEGLAGAIVKGVDR
;
A
#
# COMPACT_ATOMS: atom_id res chain seq x y z
N MET A 1 -12.76 14.97 -8.97
CA MET A 1 -11.88 13.96 -8.39
C MET A 1 -12.69 13.17 -7.38
N PRO A 2 -12.51 11.85 -7.26
CA PRO A 2 -13.21 11.07 -6.23
C PRO A 2 -12.78 11.52 -4.83
N GLU A 3 -13.69 11.46 -3.87
CA GLU A 3 -13.43 11.81 -2.47
C GLU A 3 -12.50 10.80 -1.76
N LYS A 4 -12.42 9.59 -2.29
CA LYS A 4 -11.57 8.50 -1.80
C LYS A 4 -10.59 8.07 -2.89
N TYR A 5 -9.33 7.80 -2.49
CA TYR A 5 -8.23 7.45 -3.41
C TYR A 5 -8.17 5.94 -3.68
N LYS A 6 -9.31 5.33 -4.09
CA LYS A 6 -9.39 3.92 -4.48
C LYS A 6 -9.65 3.78 -5.97
N ALA A 7 -9.18 2.69 -6.57
CA ALA A 7 -9.39 2.39 -7.99
C ALA A 7 -10.89 2.27 -8.33
N GLU A 8 -11.67 1.73 -7.41
CA GLU A 8 -13.12 1.57 -7.53
C GLU A 8 -13.82 2.93 -7.60
N ASP A 9 -13.49 3.86 -6.71
CA ASP A 9 -14.08 5.20 -6.67
C ASP A 9 -13.69 6.03 -7.91
N LEU A 10 -12.44 5.85 -8.39
CA LEU A 10 -11.99 6.47 -9.64
C LEU A 10 -12.76 5.91 -10.84
N LEU A 11 -12.95 4.59 -10.91
CA LEU A 11 -13.72 3.94 -11.97
C LEU A 11 -15.15 4.46 -12.03
N GLU A 12 -15.84 4.56 -10.90
CA GLU A 12 -17.21 5.08 -10.83
C GLU A 12 -17.29 6.55 -11.27
N ALA A 13 -16.33 7.38 -10.84
CA ALA A 13 -16.26 8.77 -11.28
C ALA A 13 -15.99 8.89 -12.80
N MET A 14 -15.14 8.02 -13.35
CA MET A 14 -14.84 7.99 -14.78
C MET A 14 -16.02 7.50 -15.60
N LYS A 15 -16.77 6.48 -15.17
CA LYS A 15 -17.96 5.97 -15.88
C LYS A 15 -19.02 7.04 -16.14
N GLN A 16 -19.07 8.09 -15.31
CA GLN A 16 -19.99 9.21 -15.53
C GLN A 16 -19.51 10.18 -16.61
N LEU A 17 -18.24 10.16 -16.98
CA LEU A 17 -17.62 11.12 -17.90
C LEU A 17 -17.26 10.51 -19.25
N ILE A 18 -16.93 9.21 -19.29
CA ILE A 18 -16.48 8.50 -20.48
C ILE A 18 -17.65 8.04 -21.37
N LYS A 19 -17.35 7.87 -22.66
CA LYS A 19 -18.28 7.32 -23.65
C LYS A 19 -17.72 6.04 -24.26
N PRO A 20 -18.55 5.05 -24.61
CA PRO A 20 -18.11 3.88 -25.34
C PRO A 20 -17.34 4.27 -26.61
N GLY A 21 -16.24 3.57 -26.88
CA GLY A 21 -15.36 3.84 -28.00
C GLY A 21 -14.21 4.82 -27.74
N GLU A 22 -14.18 5.48 -26.57
CA GLU A 22 -13.05 6.34 -26.20
C GLU A 22 -11.78 5.53 -25.96
N LYS A 23 -10.62 6.15 -26.27
CA LYS A 23 -9.31 5.60 -26.05
C LYS A 23 -8.70 6.21 -24.79
N ILE A 24 -8.35 5.36 -23.83
CA ILE A 24 -7.80 5.77 -22.54
C ILE A 24 -6.37 5.26 -22.43
N PHE A 25 -5.42 6.17 -22.22
CA PHE A 25 -4.04 5.83 -21.90
C PHE A 25 -3.87 5.83 -20.39
N LEU A 26 -3.46 4.66 -19.83
CA LEU A 26 -3.37 4.43 -18.39
C LEU A 26 -1.93 4.12 -17.98
N PRO A 27 -1.09 5.15 -17.67
CA PRO A 27 0.21 4.91 -17.07
C PRO A 27 0.03 4.48 -15.61
N ARG A 28 0.63 3.34 -15.25
CA ARG A 28 0.48 2.76 -13.90
C ARG A 28 1.72 2.00 -13.45
N ALA A 29 1.76 1.63 -12.17
CA ALA A 29 2.77 0.71 -11.68
C ALA A 29 2.67 -0.65 -12.38
N LYS A 30 3.81 -1.31 -12.58
CA LYS A 30 3.89 -2.66 -13.15
C LYS A 30 3.01 -3.64 -12.38
N VAL A 31 3.11 -3.61 -11.05
CA VAL A 31 2.25 -4.41 -10.16
C VAL A 31 1.13 -3.52 -9.63
N ALA A 32 -0.07 -3.69 -10.17
CA ALA A 32 -1.26 -2.99 -9.73
C ALA A 32 -2.50 -3.84 -10.04
N ARG A 33 -3.59 -3.66 -9.26
CA ARG A 33 -4.85 -4.40 -9.47
C ARG A 33 -5.48 -4.01 -10.82
N SER A 34 -6.10 -4.98 -11.49
CA SER A 34 -6.72 -4.79 -12.81
C SER A 34 -8.10 -4.10 -12.79
N VAL A 35 -8.64 -3.77 -11.61
CA VAL A 35 -9.98 -3.19 -11.42
C VAL A 35 -10.27 -2.02 -12.36
N LEU A 36 -9.32 -1.07 -12.46
CA LEU A 36 -9.54 0.12 -13.29
C LEU A 36 -9.50 -0.19 -14.79
N PRO A 37 -8.47 -0.84 -15.36
CA PRO A 37 -8.47 -1.15 -16.80
C PRO A 37 -9.61 -2.08 -17.21
N ASP A 38 -9.93 -3.10 -16.40
CA ASP A 38 -11.02 -4.04 -16.70
C ASP A 38 -12.38 -3.31 -16.71
N GLY A 39 -12.66 -2.51 -15.67
CA GLY A 39 -13.92 -1.78 -15.58
C GLY A 39 -14.10 -0.70 -16.66
N LEU A 40 -13.00 -0.10 -17.16
CA LEU A 40 -13.06 0.83 -18.30
C LEU A 40 -13.28 0.09 -19.62
N ALA A 41 -12.68 -1.09 -19.79
CA ALA A 41 -12.92 -1.94 -20.96
C ALA A 41 -14.37 -2.45 -21.00
N GLU A 42 -14.93 -2.87 -19.85
CA GLU A 42 -16.35 -3.24 -19.73
C GLU A 42 -17.31 -2.07 -20.05
N ALA A 43 -16.90 -0.83 -19.77
CA ALA A 43 -17.63 0.37 -20.15
C ALA A 43 -17.53 0.71 -21.65
N GLY A 44 -16.86 -0.15 -22.45
CA GLY A 44 -16.74 -0.01 -23.89
C GLY A 44 -15.57 0.87 -24.36
N CYS A 45 -14.64 1.20 -23.50
CA CYS A 45 -13.44 1.97 -23.84
C CYS A 45 -12.30 1.06 -24.34
N THR A 46 -11.42 1.62 -25.17
CA THR A 46 -10.13 0.98 -25.49
C THR A 46 -9.09 1.49 -24.50
N VAL A 47 -8.53 0.59 -23.68
CA VAL A 47 -7.56 0.96 -22.63
C VAL A 47 -6.17 0.52 -23.04
N ASP A 48 -5.26 1.49 -23.21
CA ASP A 48 -3.83 1.26 -23.44
C ASP A 48 -3.07 1.44 -22.11
N VAL A 49 -2.59 0.34 -21.56
CA VAL A 49 -1.90 0.30 -20.27
C VAL A 49 -0.41 0.40 -20.46
N ALA A 50 0.22 1.44 -19.90
CA ALA A 50 1.66 1.61 -19.89
C ALA A 50 2.25 1.36 -18.50
N GLU A 51 3.22 0.42 -18.40
CA GLU A 51 4.00 0.22 -17.18
C GLU A 51 4.99 1.40 -17.02
N ALA A 52 4.59 2.44 -16.27
CA ALA A 52 5.36 3.67 -16.12
C ALA A 52 6.44 3.56 -15.02
N TYR A 53 6.22 2.73 -14.00
CA TYR A 53 7.15 2.54 -12.88
C TYR A 53 6.92 1.19 -12.20
N GLN A 54 7.92 0.76 -11.42
CA GLN A 54 7.78 -0.38 -10.52
C GLN A 54 8.37 -0.04 -9.16
N THR A 55 7.76 -0.56 -8.09
CA THR A 55 8.34 -0.51 -6.76
C THR A 55 9.37 -1.63 -6.66
N VAL A 56 10.61 -1.29 -6.34
CA VAL A 56 11.69 -2.24 -6.11
C VAL A 56 12.10 -2.18 -4.64
N CYS A 57 12.56 -3.31 -4.13
CA CYS A 57 13.12 -3.38 -2.78
C CYS A 57 14.48 -2.67 -2.76
N ASP A 58 14.71 -1.82 -1.77
CA ASP A 58 16.02 -1.21 -1.53
C ASP A 58 16.96 -2.25 -0.91
N VAL A 59 17.80 -2.84 -1.75
CA VAL A 59 18.73 -3.90 -1.33
C VAL A 59 19.90 -3.34 -0.53
N GLU A 60 20.30 -2.08 -0.76
CA GLU A 60 21.47 -1.47 -0.13
C GLU A 60 21.29 -1.28 1.39
N ASN A 61 20.07 -1.02 1.84
CA ASN A 61 19.76 -0.82 3.25
C ASN A 61 19.28 -2.07 3.99
N LYS A 62 19.27 -3.24 3.34
CA LYS A 62 18.77 -4.50 3.91
C LYS A 62 19.50 -4.88 5.20
N GLU A 63 20.83 -4.87 5.19
CA GLU A 63 21.64 -5.25 6.35
C GLU A 63 21.47 -4.24 7.50
N LYS A 64 21.44 -2.95 7.18
CA LYS A 64 21.18 -1.90 8.17
C LYS A 64 19.81 -2.06 8.84
N LEU A 65 18.77 -2.38 8.09
CA LEU A 65 17.44 -2.63 8.63
C LEU A 65 17.47 -3.82 9.61
N LYS A 66 18.09 -4.93 9.22
CA LYS A 66 18.23 -6.10 10.09
C LYS A 66 18.99 -5.78 11.37
N GLU A 67 20.09 -5.02 11.28
CA GLU A 67 20.85 -4.59 12.46
C GLU A 67 20.00 -3.76 13.42
N LEU A 68 19.23 -2.78 12.93
CA LEU A 68 18.36 -1.95 13.74
C LEU A 68 17.28 -2.78 14.46
N LEU A 69 16.69 -3.74 13.76
CA LEU A 69 15.68 -4.64 14.35
C LEU A 69 16.29 -5.57 15.41
N ILE A 70 17.46 -6.16 15.15
CA ILE A 70 18.17 -7.03 16.10
C ILE A 70 18.57 -6.26 17.36
N ARG A 71 19.00 -4.99 17.20
CA ARG A 71 19.38 -4.11 18.32
C ARG A 71 18.18 -3.53 19.06
N LYS A 72 16.94 -3.78 18.57
CA LYS A 72 15.70 -3.21 19.09
C LYS A 72 15.72 -1.68 19.13
N GLU A 73 16.26 -1.08 18.08
CA GLU A 73 16.35 0.39 17.88
C GLU A 73 15.19 0.93 17.06
N VAL A 74 14.16 0.11 16.82
CA VAL A 74 12.95 0.48 16.07
C VAL A 74 11.74 0.20 16.94
N ASP A 75 11.00 1.24 17.29
CA ASP A 75 9.77 1.13 18.08
C ASP A 75 8.53 0.94 17.19
N ILE A 76 8.48 1.64 16.05
CA ILE A 76 7.30 1.63 15.16
C ILE A 76 7.75 1.52 13.70
N ILE A 77 7.07 0.66 12.93
CA ILE A 77 7.18 0.60 11.48
C ILE A 77 5.86 1.07 10.85
N THR A 78 5.96 1.99 9.89
CA THR A 78 4.80 2.53 9.16
C THR A 78 4.68 1.91 7.77
N PHE A 79 3.48 1.49 7.42
CA PHE A 79 3.14 0.96 6.11
C PHE A 79 2.13 1.86 5.41
N THR A 80 2.54 2.44 4.29
CA THR A 80 1.68 3.32 3.46
C THR A 80 1.07 2.61 2.25
N SER A 81 1.41 1.33 2.03
CA SER A 81 0.85 0.47 0.98
C SER A 81 1.13 -1.00 1.26
N SER A 82 0.36 -1.90 0.64
CA SER A 82 0.62 -3.35 0.72
C SER A 82 2.01 -3.72 0.19
N SER A 83 2.51 -3.02 -0.84
CA SER A 83 3.84 -3.27 -1.39
C SER A 83 4.97 -2.98 -0.39
N THR A 84 4.79 -2.02 0.51
CA THR A 84 5.78 -1.76 1.57
C THR A 84 5.84 -2.90 2.58
N VAL A 85 4.71 -3.55 2.87
CA VAL A 85 4.67 -4.76 3.71
C VAL A 85 5.45 -5.89 3.03
N HIS A 86 5.10 -6.23 1.78
CA HIS A 86 5.76 -7.32 1.04
C HIS A 86 7.27 -7.09 0.90
N ASN A 87 7.69 -5.84 0.65
CA ASN A 87 9.09 -5.48 0.55
C ASN A 87 9.83 -5.64 1.88
N LEU A 88 9.24 -5.22 3.00
CA LEU A 88 9.83 -5.43 4.32
C LEU A 88 10.05 -6.91 4.60
N ILE A 89 9.04 -7.75 4.36
CA ILE A 89 9.14 -9.20 4.58
C ILE A 89 10.23 -9.81 3.70
N GLY A 90 10.37 -9.35 2.45
CA GLY A 90 11.48 -9.75 1.57
C GLY A 90 12.84 -9.34 2.11
N GLN A 91 12.98 -8.14 2.68
CA GLN A 91 14.23 -7.64 3.27
C GLN A 91 14.65 -8.43 4.51
N ILE A 92 13.71 -8.79 5.38
CA ILE A 92 13.98 -9.60 6.57
C ILE A 92 13.96 -11.12 6.27
N GLU A 93 13.84 -11.52 5.00
CA GLU A 93 13.87 -12.93 4.55
C GLU A 93 12.77 -13.78 5.21
N GLY A 94 11.62 -13.18 5.46
CA GLY A 94 10.49 -13.84 6.12
C GLY A 94 10.65 -14.02 7.64
N LYS A 95 11.72 -13.49 8.26
CA LYS A 95 11.99 -13.60 9.71
C LYS A 95 11.11 -12.63 10.50
N THR A 96 9.83 -12.93 10.59
CA THR A 96 8.83 -12.07 11.27
C THR A 96 9.06 -11.95 12.77
N GLU A 97 9.81 -12.88 13.39
CA GLU A 97 10.25 -12.80 14.79
C GLU A 97 11.07 -11.53 15.10
N LEU A 98 11.71 -10.92 14.09
CA LEU A 98 12.40 -9.65 14.26
C LEU A 98 11.46 -8.48 14.54
N LEU A 99 10.16 -8.66 14.31
CA LEU A 99 9.13 -7.63 14.48
C LEU A 99 8.33 -7.78 15.79
N GLU A 100 8.62 -8.79 16.63
CA GLU A 100 7.82 -9.11 17.85
C GLU A 100 7.71 -7.95 18.84
N ASN A 101 8.70 -7.04 18.86
CA ASN A 101 8.70 -5.88 19.77
C ASN A 101 8.53 -4.55 19.04
N VAL A 102 8.06 -4.57 17.81
CA VAL A 102 7.89 -3.40 16.96
C VAL A 102 6.40 -3.19 16.69
N SER A 103 5.89 -2.01 17.01
CA SER A 103 4.52 -1.65 16.68
C SER A 103 4.36 -1.44 15.19
N LEU A 104 3.33 -2.04 14.59
CA LEU A 104 3.05 -1.94 13.17
C LEU A 104 1.89 -0.98 12.94
N ALA A 105 2.14 0.09 12.18
CA ALA A 105 1.16 1.12 11.87
C ALA A 105 0.83 1.14 10.37
N CYS A 106 -0.44 0.90 10.02
CA CYS A 106 -0.93 0.82 8.65
C CYS A 106 -1.78 2.03 8.28
N ILE A 107 -1.60 2.55 7.06
CA ILE A 107 -2.37 3.69 6.53
C ILE A 107 -3.85 3.38 6.36
N GLY A 108 -4.23 2.10 6.32
CA GLY A 108 -5.61 1.68 6.18
C GLY A 108 -5.78 0.16 6.15
N PRO A 109 -7.02 -0.32 6.02
CA PRO A 109 -7.37 -1.73 6.16
C PRO A 109 -6.73 -2.63 5.09
N ILE A 110 -6.61 -2.19 3.84
CA ILE A 110 -5.98 -2.99 2.76
C ILE A 110 -4.50 -3.27 3.08
N THR A 111 -3.80 -2.30 3.66
CA THR A 111 -2.41 -2.47 4.08
C THR A 111 -2.32 -3.38 5.31
N ALA A 112 -3.27 -3.27 6.22
CA ALA A 112 -3.37 -4.15 7.39
C ALA A 112 -3.63 -5.61 6.99
N ASP A 113 -4.46 -5.84 5.97
CA ASP A 113 -4.71 -7.18 5.43
C ASP A 113 -3.44 -7.79 4.84
N ALA A 114 -2.61 -7.01 4.15
CA ALA A 114 -1.30 -7.46 3.68
C ALA A 114 -0.36 -7.88 4.83
N CYS A 115 -0.42 -7.23 6.00
CA CYS A 115 0.31 -7.69 7.19
C CYS A 115 -0.20 -9.05 7.68
N ARG A 116 -1.52 -9.24 7.70
CA ARG A 116 -2.17 -10.50 8.15
C ARG A 116 -1.82 -11.68 7.27
N GLU A 117 -1.54 -11.48 5.98
CA GLU A 117 -1.05 -12.54 5.08
C GLU A 117 0.26 -13.18 5.59
N TYR A 118 1.05 -12.44 6.38
CA TYR A 118 2.28 -12.90 7.02
C TYR A 118 2.13 -13.17 8.52
N HIS A 119 0.89 -13.36 8.99
CA HIS A 119 0.55 -13.59 10.40
C HIS A 119 0.97 -12.43 11.33
N LEU A 120 1.14 -11.23 10.79
CA LEU A 120 1.40 -10.02 11.55
C LEU A 120 0.08 -9.30 11.87
N ASN A 121 -0.09 -8.86 13.11
CA ASN A 121 -1.24 -8.09 13.54
C ASN A 121 -0.83 -6.63 13.73
N PRO A 122 -1.27 -5.70 12.88
CA PRO A 122 -0.99 -4.28 13.05
C PRO A 122 -1.63 -3.75 14.34
N ASP A 123 -0.85 -2.97 15.11
CA ASP A 123 -1.30 -2.35 16.36
C ASP A 123 -2.13 -1.08 16.07
N ILE A 124 -1.78 -0.39 14.98
CA ILE A 124 -2.38 0.90 14.60
C ILE A 124 -2.86 0.80 13.15
N ILE A 125 -4.15 1.09 12.94
CA ILE A 125 -4.74 1.19 11.60
C ILE A 125 -5.45 2.54 11.53
N SER A 126 -5.03 3.38 10.56
CA SER A 126 -5.65 4.70 10.39
C SER A 126 -7.04 4.58 9.76
N ASP A 127 -7.98 5.38 10.26
CA ASP A 127 -9.32 5.55 9.68
C ASP A 127 -9.30 6.56 8.51
N VAL A 128 -8.27 7.43 8.47
CA VAL A 128 -8.07 8.42 7.42
C VAL A 128 -6.85 8.01 6.61
N PHE A 129 -7.06 7.63 5.34
CA PHE A 129 -6.05 6.98 4.48
C PHE A 129 -5.09 7.99 3.84
N THR A 130 -4.53 8.87 4.67
CA THR A 130 -3.52 9.86 4.31
C THR A 130 -2.32 9.76 5.26
N ILE A 131 -1.21 10.38 4.89
CA ILE A 131 -0.01 10.43 5.75
C ILE A 131 -0.32 11.14 7.07
N GLU A 132 -1.06 12.24 7.02
CA GLU A 132 -1.49 13.01 8.20
C GLU A 132 -2.42 12.17 9.10
N GLY A 133 -3.32 11.39 8.48
CA GLY A 133 -4.20 10.46 9.20
C GLY A 133 -3.41 9.38 9.92
N LEU A 134 -2.42 8.77 9.24
CA LEU A 134 -1.54 7.77 9.84
C LEU A 134 -0.73 8.37 11.00
N ALA A 135 -0.12 9.55 10.81
CA ALA A 135 0.62 10.23 11.85
C ALA A 135 -0.26 10.54 13.07
N GLY A 136 -1.49 11.03 12.85
CA GLY A 136 -2.45 11.28 13.93
C GLY A 136 -2.88 10.00 14.66
N ALA A 137 -3.00 8.86 13.94
CA ALA A 137 -3.32 7.57 14.56
C ALA A 137 -2.15 7.05 15.42
N ILE A 138 -0.91 7.24 14.98
CA ILE A 138 0.30 6.87 15.74
C ILE A 138 0.37 7.67 17.03
N VAL A 139 0.22 9.00 16.99
CA VAL A 139 0.25 9.85 18.19
C VAL A 139 -0.79 9.38 19.21
N LYS A 140 -2.03 9.11 18.79
CA LYS A 140 -3.08 8.58 19.66
C LYS A 140 -2.82 7.17 20.19
N GLY A 141 -2.09 6.35 19.44
CA GLY A 141 -1.76 4.97 19.79
C GLY A 141 -0.62 4.85 20.81
N VAL A 142 0.31 5.81 20.78
CA VAL A 142 1.46 5.84 21.72
C VAL A 142 1.08 6.37 23.11
N ASP A 143 0.02 7.17 23.20
CA ASP A 143 -0.49 7.71 24.48
C ASP A 143 -1.31 6.69 25.32
N ARG A 144 -1.29 5.42 24.93
CA ARG A 144 -1.91 4.29 25.66
C ARG A 144 -0.83 3.41 26.28
#